data_d513106c621c07b3be7e6ab4faebd4bf
#
_entry.id   d513106c621c07b3be7e6ab4faebd4bf
#
_cell.length_a   1.000
_cell.length_b   1.000
_cell.length_c   1.000
_cell.angle_alpha   90.00
_cell.angle_beta   90.00
_cell.angle_gamma   90.00
#
_symmetry.space_group_name_H-M   'P 1'
#
loop_
_entity.id
_entity.type
_entity.pdbx_description
1 polymer ?
#
loop_
_entity_poly.entity_id
_entity_poly.type
_entity_poly.pdbx_seq_one_letter_code
_entity_poly.pdbx_strand_id
1 'polypeptide(L)'
;LNGNIDLIVRIKLKENIEGKSYEYGYIVEDSVSIIQRSMGVIVTNGKKSEIKYRIKYKATVVSPSENDEMNIIISSINKLGVIGYIQLNDGDKSEDSPILIMVPKEYFDSSTRNFNDLTVGQKMDVITLGVRSKFNSSNIQVIAKPV
;
A
#
# COMPACT_ATOMS: atom_id res chain seq x y z
N LEU A 1 15.88 14.32 27.96
CA LEU A 1 14.42 14.43 28.08
C LEU A 1 13.74 14.63 26.73
N ASN A 2 14.20 15.60 25.92
CA ASN A 2 13.61 15.82 24.58
C ASN A 2 13.84 14.64 23.64
N GLY A 3 14.99 13.96 23.72
CA GLY A 3 15.28 12.79 22.91
C GLY A 3 14.34 11.61 23.18
N ASN A 4 13.92 11.41 24.43
CA ASN A 4 12.97 10.35 24.79
C ASN A 4 11.58 10.64 24.27
N ILE A 5 11.13 11.90 24.31
CA ILE A 5 9.83 12.30 23.77
C ILE A 5 9.81 12.10 22.26
N ASP A 6 10.85 12.51 21.56
CA ASP A 6 10.95 12.35 20.10
C ASP A 6 10.95 10.88 19.68
N LEU A 7 11.63 10.03 20.44
CA LEU A 7 11.62 8.59 20.19
C LEU A 7 10.22 7.99 20.38
N ILE A 8 9.52 8.34 21.46
CA ILE A 8 8.17 7.85 21.75
C ILE A 8 7.19 8.31 20.68
N VAL A 9 7.24 9.58 20.29
CA VAL A 9 6.40 10.14 19.24
C VAL A 9 6.63 9.43 17.91
N ARG A 10 7.89 9.18 17.57
CA ARG A 10 8.25 8.45 16.33
C ARG A 10 7.69 7.04 16.33
N ILE A 11 7.84 6.30 17.43
CA ILE A 11 7.34 4.93 17.55
C ILE A 11 5.82 4.91 17.41
N LYS A 12 5.11 5.78 18.11
CA LYS A 12 3.65 5.85 18.03
C LYS A 12 3.15 6.23 16.66
N LEU A 13 3.80 7.18 16.00
CA LEU A 13 3.43 7.60 14.64
C LEU A 13 3.59 6.43 13.65
N LYS A 14 4.71 5.72 13.72
CA LYS A 14 4.97 4.56 12.87
C LYS A 14 3.92 3.47 13.08
N GLU A 15 3.61 3.12 14.31
CA GLU A 15 2.60 2.11 14.62
C GLU A 15 1.21 2.48 14.10
N ASN A 16 0.88 3.77 14.10
CA ASN A 16 -0.45 4.23 13.71
C ASN A 16 -0.64 4.36 12.20
N ILE A 17 0.40 4.68 11.44
CA ILE A 17 0.23 5.04 10.02
C ILE A 17 0.98 4.14 9.03
N GLU A 18 2.12 3.55 9.42
CA GLU A 18 2.87 2.70 8.49
C GLU A 18 2.15 1.39 8.20
N GLY A 19 2.27 0.89 6.98
CA GLY A 19 1.64 -0.35 6.56
C GLY A 19 0.12 -0.27 6.43
N LYS A 20 -0.43 0.93 6.28
CA LYS A 20 -1.89 1.15 6.21
C LYS A 20 -2.25 2.04 5.03
N SER A 21 -3.48 1.86 4.53
CA SER A 21 -4.03 2.68 3.46
C SER A 21 -4.79 3.87 4.01
N TYR A 22 -4.57 5.01 3.40
CA TYR A 22 -5.29 6.26 3.67
C TYR A 22 -5.86 6.81 2.38
N GLU A 23 -6.58 7.92 2.46
CA GLU A 23 -7.20 8.59 1.33
C GLU A 23 -6.19 8.88 0.20
N TYR A 24 -4.96 9.21 0.55
CA TYR A 24 -3.87 9.51 -0.41
C TYR A 24 -3.05 8.29 -0.83
N GLY A 25 -3.34 7.10 -0.30
CA GLY A 25 -2.68 5.86 -0.67
C GLY A 25 -2.17 5.05 0.51
N TYR A 26 -1.33 4.07 0.22
CA TYR A 26 -0.72 3.18 1.20
C TYR A 26 0.63 3.73 1.66
N ILE A 27 0.84 3.83 2.97
CA ILE A 27 2.10 4.27 3.56
C ILE A 27 3.03 3.07 3.74
N VAL A 28 4.17 3.11 3.06
CA VAL A 28 5.17 2.04 3.10
C VAL A 28 5.79 1.94 4.49
N GLU A 29 6.00 0.71 4.97
CA GLU A 29 6.68 0.46 6.24
C GLU A 29 8.10 1.02 6.24
N ASP A 30 8.55 1.50 7.39
CA ASP A 30 9.87 2.12 7.61
C ASP A 30 10.17 3.34 6.73
N SER A 31 9.15 3.95 6.13
CA SER A 31 9.31 5.13 5.29
C SER A 31 9.06 6.45 6.02
N VAL A 32 8.44 6.41 7.19
CA VAL A 32 8.06 7.62 7.94
C VAL A 32 9.26 8.27 8.59
N SER A 33 9.40 9.57 8.36
CA SER A 33 10.45 10.41 8.93
C SER A 33 9.82 11.70 9.44
N ILE A 34 10.08 12.04 10.70
CA ILE A 34 9.55 13.26 11.31
C ILE A 34 10.41 14.45 10.89
N ILE A 35 9.77 15.48 10.35
CA ILE A 35 10.44 16.72 9.93
C ILE A 35 10.40 17.73 11.07
N GLN A 36 9.25 17.86 11.73
CA GLN A 36 9.02 18.87 12.75
C GLN A 36 7.97 18.39 13.75
N ARG A 37 8.18 18.73 15.00
CA ARG A 37 7.25 18.48 16.10
C ARG A 37 7.00 19.78 16.85
N SER A 38 5.75 20.07 17.16
CA SER A 38 5.39 21.18 18.04
C SER A 38 5.70 20.87 19.50
N MET A 39 5.67 21.89 20.33
CA MET A 39 5.63 21.70 21.78
C MET A 39 4.33 21.02 22.19
N GLY A 40 4.38 20.18 23.21
CA GLY A 40 3.21 19.49 23.72
C GLY A 40 2.19 20.45 24.33
N VAL A 41 0.93 20.19 24.05
CA VAL A 41 -0.20 20.92 24.63
C VAL A 41 -1.03 19.97 25.48
N ILE A 42 -1.28 20.32 26.72
CA ILE A 42 -2.10 19.52 27.64
C ILE A 42 -3.57 19.71 27.29
N VAL A 43 -4.24 18.60 27.03
CA VAL A 43 -5.68 18.58 26.75
C VAL A 43 -6.34 17.70 27.79
N THR A 44 -7.31 18.26 28.54
CA THR A 44 -8.08 17.53 29.54
C THR A 44 -9.42 17.14 28.96
N ASN A 45 -9.72 15.83 28.99
CA ASN A 45 -10.99 15.28 28.55
C ASN A 45 -11.58 14.42 29.69
N GLY A 46 -12.51 14.96 30.44
CA GLY A 46 -13.08 14.29 31.61
C GLY A 46 -12.03 14.04 32.70
N LYS A 47 -11.81 12.77 33.05
CA LYS A 47 -10.82 12.37 34.06
C LYS A 47 -9.41 12.15 33.50
N LYS A 48 -9.23 12.22 32.19
CA LYS A 48 -7.93 12.00 31.55
C LYS A 48 -7.33 13.30 31.06
N SER A 49 -6.02 13.44 31.27
CA SER A 49 -5.22 14.50 30.66
C SER A 49 -4.27 13.86 29.63
N GLU A 50 -4.22 14.44 28.47
CA GLU A 50 -3.37 13.99 27.37
C GLU A 50 -2.48 15.14 26.89
N ILE A 51 -1.30 14.79 26.38
CA ILE A 51 -0.43 15.75 25.72
C ILE A 51 -0.56 15.56 24.22
N LYS A 52 -0.98 16.62 23.51
CA LYS A 52 -1.08 16.63 22.06
C LYS A 52 0.11 17.30 21.43
N TYR A 53 0.63 16.68 20.36
CA TYR A 53 1.69 17.20 19.51
C TYR A 53 1.21 17.31 18.08
N ARG A 54 1.60 18.38 17.41
CA ARG A 54 1.48 18.48 15.94
C ARG A 54 2.78 18.00 15.33
N ILE A 55 2.66 17.07 14.40
CA ILE A 55 3.80 16.45 13.77
C ILE A 55 3.73 16.64 12.25
N LYS A 56 4.83 17.17 11.70
CA LYS A 56 5.05 17.21 10.27
C LYS A 56 6.01 16.10 9.90
N TYR A 57 5.60 15.23 8.99
CA TYR A 57 6.39 14.06 8.61
C TYR A 57 6.41 13.85 7.10
N LYS A 58 7.41 13.08 6.65
CA LYS A 58 7.49 12.53 5.30
C LYS A 58 7.26 11.04 5.35
N ALA A 59 6.64 10.52 4.31
CA ALA A 59 6.47 9.08 4.12
C ALA A 59 6.46 8.75 2.63
N THR A 60 6.84 7.51 2.30
CA THR A 60 6.67 7.00 0.95
C THR A 60 5.24 6.46 0.83
N VAL A 61 4.52 6.95 -0.16
CA VAL A 61 3.13 6.57 -0.41
C VAL A 61 3.02 5.87 -1.75
N VAL A 62 2.33 4.74 -1.78
CA VAL A 62 2.00 4.02 -3.00
C VAL A 62 0.52 4.24 -3.29
N SER A 63 0.22 4.88 -4.42
CA SER A 63 -1.14 5.26 -4.79
C SER A 63 -1.40 4.89 -6.26
N PRO A 64 -1.80 3.64 -6.54
CA PRO A 64 -2.17 3.25 -7.89
C PRO A 64 -3.37 4.07 -8.37
N SER A 65 -3.36 4.44 -9.64
CA SER A 65 -4.44 5.21 -10.26
C SER A 65 -4.92 4.53 -11.53
N GLU A 66 -6.14 4.83 -11.93
CA GLU A 66 -6.70 4.38 -13.20
C GLU A 66 -5.77 4.76 -14.36
N ASN A 67 -5.58 3.86 -15.30
CA ASN A 67 -4.68 3.94 -16.46
C ASN A 67 -3.18 3.85 -16.16
N ASP A 68 -2.78 3.65 -14.92
CA ASP A 68 -1.37 3.37 -14.62
C ASP A 68 -0.95 2.02 -15.20
N GLU A 69 0.23 1.99 -15.81
CA GLU A 69 0.88 0.75 -16.21
C GLU A 69 1.69 0.20 -15.05
N MET A 70 1.57 -1.11 -14.84
CA MET A 70 2.30 -1.79 -13.77
C MET A 70 2.86 -3.10 -14.27
N ASN A 71 4.05 -3.46 -13.77
CA ASN A 71 4.61 -4.79 -13.95
C ASN A 71 4.30 -5.63 -12.71
N ILE A 72 3.58 -6.71 -12.90
CA ILE A 72 3.15 -7.58 -11.81
C ILE A 72 3.81 -8.94 -11.90
N ILE A 73 3.86 -9.63 -10.75
CA ILE A 73 4.27 -11.02 -10.67
C ILE A 73 3.03 -11.86 -10.39
N ILE A 74 2.80 -12.87 -11.19
CA ILE A 74 1.63 -13.74 -11.05
C ILE A 74 1.81 -14.63 -9.83
N SER A 75 0.89 -14.52 -8.87
CA SER A 75 0.90 -15.35 -7.66
C SER A 75 -0.10 -16.52 -7.73
N SER A 76 -1.18 -16.37 -8.49
CA SER A 76 -2.22 -17.40 -8.60
C SER A 76 -2.96 -17.27 -9.91
N ILE A 77 -3.37 -18.40 -10.48
CA ILE A 77 -4.18 -18.47 -11.69
C ILE A 77 -5.38 -19.39 -11.41
N ASN A 78 -6.57 -18.92 -11.69
CA ASN A 78 -7.79 -19.68 -11.52
C ASN A 78 -8.77 -19.42 -12.67
N LYS A 79 -9.98 -20.01 -12.60
CA LYS A 79 -11.00 -19.88 -13.64
C LYS A 79 -11.50 -18.45 -13.86
N LEU A 80 -11.37 -17.60 -12.83
CA LEU A 80 -11.84 -16.21 -12.88
C LEU A 80 -10.79 -15.27 -13.48
N GLY A 81 -9.52 -15.64 -13.45
CA GLY A 81 -8.42 -14.83 -13.96
C GLY A 81 -7.12 -15.05 -13.22
N VAL A 82 -6.30 -14.01 -13.23
CA VAL A 82 -4.97 -14.00 -12.63
C VAL A 82 -4.98 -13.09 -11.41
N ILE A 83 -4.30 -13.53 -10.35
CA ILE A 83 -3.98 -12.69 -9.19
C ILE A 83 -2.48 -12.49 -9.18
N GLY A 84 -2.08 -11.22 -9.07
CA GLY A 84 -0.69 -10.85 -9.03
C GLY A 84 -0.40 -9.82 -7.94
N TYR A 85 0.86 -9.47 -7.82
CA TYR A 85 1.32 -8.48 -6.85
C TYR A 85 2.46 -7.66 -7.43
N ILE A 86 2.71 -6.51 -6.80
CA ILE A 86 3.84 -5.66 -7.13
C ILE A 86 4.93 -5.93 -6.10
N GLN A 87 6.15 -6.17 -6.58
CA GLN A 87 7.31 -6.31 -5.74
C GLN A 87 7.89 -4.93 -5.43
N LEU A 88 7.74 -4.47 -4.20
CA LEU A 88 8.27 -3.16 -3.77
C LEU A 88 9.75 -3.23 -3.43
N ASN A 89 10.19 -4.37 -2.89
CA ASN A 89 11.59 -4.64 -2.58
C ASN A 89 12.00 -5.98 -3.18
N ASP A 90 13.27 -6.11 -3.52
CA ASP A 90 13.80 -7.38 -4.03
C ASP A 90 13.56 -8.52 -3.02
N GLY A 91 13.04 -9.63 -3.51
CA GLY A 91 12.76 -10.79 -2.68
C GLY A 91 11.38 -10.79 -2.01
N ASP A 92 10.59 -9.72 -2.15
CA ASP A 92 9.22 -9.70 -1.63
C ASP A 92 8.37 -10.80 -2.25
N LYS A 93 7.58 -11.45 -1.41
CA LYS A 93 6.59 -12.43 -1.82
C LYS A 93 5.21 -11.79 -1.92
N SER A 94 4.26 -12.55 -2.44
CA SER A 94 2.88 -12.11 -2.59
C SER A 94 2.26 -11.59 -1.28
N GLU A 95 2.53 -12.25 -0.16
CA GLU A 95 2.04 -11.83 1.15
C GLU A 95 2.67 -10.54 1.69
N ASP A 96 3.84 -10.17 1.17
CA ASP A 96 4.55 -8.96 1.60
C ASP A 96 4.06 -7.70 0.86
N SER A 97 3.37 -7.89 -0.27
CA SER A 97 2.93 -6.76 -1.09
C SER A 97 1.65 -6.13 -0.56
N PRO A 98 1.61 -4.80 -0.43
CA PRO A 98 0.39 -4.10 -0.08
C PRO A 98 -0.60 -3.98 -1.23
N ILE A 99 -0.21 -4.35 -2.45
CA ILE A 99 -1.04 -4.20 -3.65
C ILE A 99 -1.33 -5.57 -4.22
N LEU A 100 -2.62 -5.93 -4.24
CA LEU A 100 -3.12 -7.14 -4.89
C LEU A 100 -3.82 -6.74 -6.18
N ILE A 101 -3.43 -7.38 -7.28
CA ILE A 101 -3.95 -7.05 -8.59
C ILE A 101 -4.71 -8.26 -9.12
N MET A 102 -5.96 -8.04 -9.52
CA MET A 102 -6.79 -9.02 -10.19
C MET A 102 -6.91 -8.67 -11.67
N VAL A 103 -6.60 -9.62 -12.54
CA VAL A 103 -6.77 -9.50 -13.97
C VAL A 103 -7.81 -10.53 -14.41
N PRO A 104 -9.08 -10.11 -14.61
CA PRO A 104 -10.14 -11.03 -15.02
C PRO A 104 -9.84 -11.71 -16.34
N LYS A 105 -10.22 -12.98 -16.45
CA LYS A 105 -9.96 -13.80 -17.63
C LYS A 105 -10.53 -13.18 -18.91
N GLU A 106 -11.69 -12.54 -18.83
CA GLU A 106 -12.38 -11.93 -19.97
C GLU A 106 -11.53 -10.87 -20.70
N TYR A 107 -10.59 -10.22 -20.01
CA TYR A 107 -9.72 -9.22 -20.63
C TYR A 107 -8.58 -9.84 -21.45
N PHE A 108 -8.31 -11.12 -21.30
CA PHE A 108 -7.31 -11.83 -22.12
C PHE A 108 -7.84 -12.15 -23.51
N ASP A 109 -9.15 -12.19 -23.71
CA ASP A 109 -9.74 -12.50 -25.01
C ASP A 109 -9.43 -11.44 -26.07
N SER A 110 -9.23 -10.20 -25.65
CA SER A 110 -8.87 -9.08 -26.53
C SER A 110 -7.40 -8.71 -26.50
N SER A 111 -6.60 -9.47 -25.77
CA SER A 111 -5.18 -9.23 -25.55
C SER A 111 -4.34 -10.11 -26.48
N THR A 112 -3.09 -9.68 -26.73
CA THR A 112 -2.10 -10.50 -27.45
C THR A 112 -1.56 -11.65 -26.60
N ARG A 113 -1.82 -11.64 -25.28
CA ARG A 113 -1.41 -12.71 -24.37
C ARG A 113 -2.48 -13.75 -24.24
N ASN A 114 -2.09 -15.02 -24.35
CA ASN A 114 -2.98 -16.13 -24.14
C ASN A 114 -3.03 -16.50 -22.66
N PHE A 115 -4.24 -16.51 -22.08
CA PHE A 115 -4.46 -16.90 -20.69
C PHE A 115 -3.89 -18.29 -20.36
N ASN A 116 -3.99 -19.22 -21.28
CA ASN A 116 -3.54 -20.59 -21.06
C ASN A 116 -2.02 -20.76 -21.02
N ASP A 117 -1.27 -19.78 -21.52
CA ASP A 117 0.19 -19.81 -21.56
C ASP A 117 0.83 -19.18 -20.31
N LEU A 118 0.02 -18.68 -19.38
CA LEU A 118 0.50 -18.01 -18.18
C LEU A 118 0.90 -19.01 -17.10
N THR A 119 1.95 -18.68 -16.36
CA THR A 119 2.45 -19.50 -15.26
C THR A 119 2.66 -18.64 -14.01
N VAL A 120 2.51 -19.26 -12.84
CA VAL A 120 2.80 -18.62 -11.56
C VAL A 120 4.29 -18.23 -11.50
N GLY A 121 4.57 -17.02 -11.00
CA GLY A 121 5.93 -16.49 -10.96
C GLY A 121 6.34 -15.69 -12.19
N GLN A 122 5.55 -15.74 -13.25
CA GLN A 122 5.80 -14.97 -14.47
C GLN A 122 5.50 -13.48 -14.24
N LYS A 123 6.29 -12.62 -14.86
CA LYS A 123 6.05 -11.18 -14.88
C LYS A 123 5.14 -10.80 -16.04
N MET A 124 4.26 -9.87 -15.81
CA MET A 124 3.32 -9.40 -16.82
C MET A 124 3.03 -7.91 -16.65
N ASP A 125 2.94 -7.19 -17.76
CA ASP A 125 2.54 -5.79 -17.74
C ASP A 125 1.03 -5.68 -17.83
N VAL A 126 0.47 -4.82 -17.00
CA VAL A 126 -0.97 -4.57 -16.94
C VAL A 126 -1.27 -3.09 -16.85
N ILE A 127 -2.50 -2.72 -17.25
CA ILE A 127 -3.02 -1.36 -17.11
C ILE A 127 -4.13 -1.37 -16.07
N THR A 128 -4.06 -0.48 -15.12
CA THR A 128 -5.05 -0.33 -14.06
C THR A 128 -6.39 0.16 -14.60
N LEU A 129 -7.45 -0.57 -14.31
CA LEU A 129 -8.83 -0.18 -14.64
C LEU A 129 -9.53 0.48 -13.46
N GLY A 130 -9.24 0.06 -12.25
CA GLY A 130 -9.84 0.62 -11.06
C GLY A 130 -9.07 0.23 -9.81
N VAL A 131 -9.20 1.04 -8.78
CA VAL A 131 -8.52 0.85 -7.50
C VAL A 131 -9.55 0.86 -6.39
N ARG A 132 -9.43 -0.08 -5.47
CA ARG A 132 -10.27 -0.16 -4.28
C ARG A 132 -9.38 -0.21 -3.05
N SER A 133 -9.50 0.79 -2.19
CA SER A 133 -8.81 0.81 -0.91
C SER A 133 -9.79 1.10 0.20
N LYS A 134 -9.61 0.42 1.34
CA LYS A 134 -10.33 0.75 2.57
C LYS A 134 -9.43 1.58 3.47
N PHE A 135 -10.00 2.59 4.11
CA PHE A 135 -9.31 3.36 5.13
C PHE A 135 -8.75 2.41 6.21
N ASN A 136 -7.49 2.63 6.56
CA ASN A 136 -6.80 1.86 7.60
C ASN A 136 -6.62 0.36 7.27
N SER A 137 -6.78 -0.03 6.02
CA SER A 137 -6.52 -1.39 5.55
C SER A 137 -5.02 -1.59 5.28
N SER A 138 -4.56 -2.83 5.40
CA SER A 138 -3.18 -3.20 5.11
C SER A 138 -2.90 -3.45 3.62
N ASN A 139 -3.92 -3.41 2.77
CA ASN A 139 -3.74 -3.64 1.34
C ASN A 139 -4.68 -2.81 0.46
N ILE A 140 -4.27 -2.67 -0.79
CA ILE A 140 -5.02 -2.02 -1.86
C ILE A 140 -5.33 -3.09 -2.91
N GLN A 141 -6.58 -3.13 -3.36
CA GLN A 141 -7.02 -4.03 -4.43
C GLN A 141 -7.12 -3.26 -5.75
N VAL A 142 -6.53 -3.81 -6.79
CA VAL A 142 -6.50 -3.23 -8.12
C VAL A 142 -7.13 -4.21 -9.10
N ILE A 143 -7.99 -3.71 -9.99
CA ILE A 143 -8.48 -4.45 -11.15
C ILE A 143 -7.74 -3.90 -12.36
N ALA A 144 -7.16 -4.79 -13.16
CA ALA A 144 -6.34 -4.44 -14.30
C ALA A 144 -6.63 -5.33 -15.51
N LYS A 145 -6.14 -4.90 -16.67
CA LYS A 145 -6.19 -5.69 -17.90
C LYS A 145 -4.77 -5.86 -18.46
N PRO A 146 -4.50 -6.91 -19.24
CA PRO A 146 -3.20 -7.08 -19.91
C PRO A 146 -2.93 -5.93 -20.89
N VAL A 147 -1.67 -5.59 -20.99
CA VAL A 147 -1.22 -4.63 -22.01
C VAL A 147 -1.15 -5.29 -23.37
#